data_69138945ecec8ee0521320489b7c8694
#
_entry.id   69138945ecec8ee0521320489b7c8694
#
_cell.length_a   1.000
_cell.length_b   1.000
_cell.length_c   1.000
_cell.angle_alpha   90.00
_cell.angle_beta   90.00
_cell.angle_gamma   90.00
#
_symmetry.space_group_name_H-M   'P 1'
#
loop_
_entity.id
_entity.type
_entity.pdbx_description
1 polymer ?
#
loop_
_entity_poly.entity_id
_entity_poly.type
_entity_poly.pdbx_seq_one_letter_code
_entity_poly.pdbx_strand_id
1 'polypeptide(L)'
;MNPTLLILGIIGLPLIASPIIYLLGRFSVRKGGFVGMTLAQFLTLLVLVVEGVLFYLAAKVWMSGSFVSTEVGSTLVGMDGMSLLLGVIAVGLGICVTLFSIPYMDGEDGEEKFYALLLALIGAIIGLGCAADLFNLWVWFEVMAVSSFFLVAFYNEQPASLEAGFKYLTQSAVGSAMVLFGIAILFTLTGSVSMSDVWNVIAGKSTLALVAGGLIIVGFGVKAALVPLHTWLPDAHSQAPSGISAMLSGVVIEAGLVAMLRTLGLLANLQNAPWGPILLAFGCINVLVGNLMALRQKEVKRLLAYSSIAQVGYMMIGFGISVISKVYVGAAGGFFHLLTHAMMKGLAFLVAGALLYSLHLAKGEHAPLILDDLNGVCKKYPFIAFLLSLALLGLGGLPPMAGFMSKWQILLGAAQISSGLMIGVIIFVGLNSVLSLAYYAPMINRMYRHETSEAVASGKEVSWIMVLPMVILAVGIIALGIWPSLATFLTNNAAASFIYAFGS
;
A
#
# COMPACT_ATOMS: atom_id res chain seq x y z
N MET A 1 26.98 5.52 -13.04
CA MET A 1 27.04 4.96 -11.67
C MET A 1 26.98 3.45 -11.80
N ASN A 2 27.74 2.70 -11.01
CA ASN A 2 27.70 1.23 -11.07
C ASN A 2 26.28 0.77 -10.65
N PRO A 3 25.54 0.01 -11.48
CA PRO A 3 24.18 -0.45 -11.19
C PRO A 3 24.10 -1.27 -9.89
N THR A 4 25.14 -2.06 -9.59
CA THR A 4 25.23 -2.84 -8.35
C THR A 4 25.26 -1.96 -7.11
N LEU A 5 26.08 -0.90 -7.10
CA LEU A 5 26.15 0.05 -5.97
C LEU A 5 24.84 0.83 -5.82
N LEU A 6 24.15 1.09 -6.94
CA LEU A 6 22.87 1.79 -6.92
C LEU A 6 21.78 0.95 -6.21
N ILE A 7 21.63 -0.32 -6.57
CA ILE A 7 20.59 -1.19 -5.97
C ILE A 7 20.90 -1.48 -4.50
N LEU A 8 22.18 -1.67 -4.15
CA LEU A 8 22.61 -1.85 -2.77
C LEU A 8 22.39 -0.59 -1.94
N GLY A 9 22.61 0.59 -2.52
CA GLY A 9 22.31 1.86 -1.87
C GLY A 9 20.83 2.03 -1.58
N ILE A 10 19.97 1.75 -2.57
CA ILE A 10 18.50 1.85 -2.46
C ILE A 10 17.95 0.91 -1.37
N ILE A 11 18.44 -0.32 -1.26
CA ILE A 11 17.98 -1.26 -0.23
C ILE A 11 18.64 -0.96 1.13
N GLY A 12 19.95 -0.67 1.13
CA GLY A 12 20.74 -0.57 2.34
C GLY A 12 20.56 0.74 3.10
N LEU A 13 20.36 1.86 2.41
CA LEU A 13 20.31 3.18 3.06
C LEU A 13 19.20 3.28 4.13
N PRO A 14 17.92 2.98 3.85
CA PRO A 14 16.87 3.10 4.87
C PRO A 14 17.05 2.09 6.01
N LEU A 15 17.56 0.89 5.74
CA LEU A 15 17.79 -0.15 6.75
C LEU A 15 18.95 0.18 7.68
N ILE A 16 20.04 0.73 7.16
CA ILE A 16 21.21 1.16 7.97
C ILE A 16 20.85 2.43 8.74
N ALA A 17 20.12 3.36 8.14
CA ALA A 17 19.69 4.59 8.79
C ALA A 17 18.71 4.34 9.94
N SER A 18 17.86 3.33 9.85
CA SER A 18 16.84 3.02 10.86
C SER A 18 17.42 2.87 12.28
N PRO A 19 18.36 1.95 12.58
CA PRO A 19 18.95 1.83 13.91
C PRO A 19 19.76 3.05 14.32
N ILE A 20 20.40 3.74 13.38
CA ILE A 20 21.18 4.96 13.64
C ILE A 20 20.23 6.07 14.12
N ILE A 21 19.11 6.27 13.44
CA ILE A 21 18.10 7.28 13.82
C ILE A 21 17.47 6.96 15.17
N TYR A 22 17.21 5.69 15.46
CA TYR A 22 16.76 5.27 16.80
C TYR A 22 17.76 5.66 17.88
N LEU A 23 19.03 5.32 17.71
CA LEU A 23 20.07 5.61 18.69
C LEU A 23 20.29 7.12 18.86
N LEU A 24 20.45 7.85 17.77
CA LEU A 24 20.67 9.30 17.81
C LEU A 24 19.44 10.05 18.35
N GLY A 25 18.22 9.63 17.98
CA GLY A 25 16.99 10.22 18.49
C GLY A 25 16.84 10.06 19.99
N ARG A 26 17.20 8.88 20.53
CA ARG A 26 17.14 8.59 21.96
C ARG A 26 18.10 9.46 22.81
N PHE A 27 19.26 9.81 22.25
CA PHE A 27 20.27 10.65 22.95
C PHE A 27 20.07 12.15 22.69
N SER A 28 19.26 12.52 21.70
CA SER A 28 18.98 13.92 21.42
C SER A 28 18.01 14.50 22.45
N VAL A 29 18.51 15.45 23.24
CA VAL A 29 17.65 16.17 24.18
C VAL A 29 16.63 16.99 23.38
N ARG A 30 15.35 16.88 23.73
CA ARG A 30 14.18 17.53 23.11
C ARG A 30 14.20 19.06 22.99
N LYS A 31 15.28 19.74 23.38
CA LYS A 31 15.41 21.20 23.38
C LYS A 31 16.19 21.69 22.17
N GLY A 32 15.48 22.21 21.17
CA GLY A 32 16.06 23.00 20.09
C GLY A 32 16.54 22.20 18.89
N GLY A 33 15.63 21.43 18.25
CA GLY A 33 15.90 20.80 16.96
C GLY A 33 16.20 21.82 15.85
N PHE A 34 16.89 21.37 14.80
CA PHE A 34 17.18 22.17 13.61
C PHE A 34 15.86 22.52 12.89
N VAL A 35 15.59 23.83 12.76
CA VAL A 35 14.34 24.32 12.09
C VAL A 35 13.04 23.82 12.76
N GLY A 36 13.02 23.61 14.09
CA GLY A 36 11.80 23.15 14.79
C GLY A 36 11.47 21.67 14.62
N MET A 37 12.42 20.89 14.12
CA MET A 37 12.31 19.43 13.94
C MET A 37 13.26 18.71 14.91
N THR A 38 12.87 17.52 15.37
CA THR A 38 13.80 16.65 16.11
C THR A 38 14.86 16.08 15.16
N LEU A 39 15.97 15.59 15.73
CA LEU A 39 17.03 14.99 14.93
C LEU A 39 16.52 13.74 14.17
N ALA A 40 15.64 12.95 14.79
CA ALA A 40 15.05 11.77 14.15
C ALA A 40 14.17 12.15 12.94
N GLN A 41 13.33 13.18 13.07
CA GLN A 41 12.51 13.71 11.98
C GLN A 41 13.35 14.19 10.81
N PHE A 42 14.36 15.03 11.09
CA PHE A 42 15.23 15.60 10.07
C PHE A 42 16.01 14.52 9.31
N LEU A 43 16.64 13.58 10.04
CA LEU A 43 17.41 12.51 9.41
C LEU A 43 16.52 11.56 8.58
N THR A 44 15.32 11.25 9.08
CA THR A 44 14.36 10.43 8.32
C THR A 44 13.97 11.08 7.01
N LEU A 45 13.63 12.37 7.05
CA LEU A 45 13.29 13.12 5.83
C LEU A 45 14.48 13.19 4.86
N LEU A 46 15.70 13.44 5.38
CA LEU A 46 16.93 13.47 4.57
C LEU A 46 17.16 12.13 3.87
N VAL A 47 17.06 11.02 4.60
CA VAL A 47 17.22 9.66 4.04
C VAL A 47 16.20 9.42 2.92
N LEU A 48 14.92 9.74 3.15
CA LEU A 48 13.88 9.53 2.15
C LEU A 48 14.04 10.43 0.90
N VAL A 49 14.52 11.66 1.07
CA VAL A 49 14.85 12.53 -0.07
C VAL A 49 16.02 11.96 -0.88
N VAL A 50 17.07 11.47 -0.21
CA VAL A 50 18.19 10.79 -0.88
C VAL A 50 17.69 9.54 -1.60
N GLU A 51 16.82 8.74 -0.98
CA GLU A 51 16.17 7.59 -1.63
C GLU A 51 15.41 7.99 -2.90
N GLY A 52 14.65 9.08 -2.87
CA GLY A 52 13.98 9.61 -4.05
C GLY A 52 14.95 9.93 -5.20
N VAL A 53 16.12 10.50 -4.87
CA VAL A 53 17.18 10.74 -5.87
C VAL A 53 17.75 9.43 -6.39
N LEU A 54 17.99 8.44 -5.54
CA LEU A 54 18.49 7.12 -5.96
C LEU A 54 17.49 6.41 -6.88
N PHE A 55 16.19 6.46 -6.58
CA PHE A 55 15.14 5.91 -7.46
C PHE A 55 15.07 6.63 -8.80
N TYR A 56 15.24 7.96 -8.83
CA TYR A 56 15.31 8.72 -10.08
C TYR A 56 16.52 8.28 -10.93
N LEU A 57 17.68 8.07 -10.30
CA LEU A 57 18.87 7.57 -10.99
C LEU A 57 18.68 6.13 -11.49
N ALA A 58 18.03 5.28 -10.70
CA ALA A 58 17.68 3.92 -11.10
C ALA A 58 16.74 3.89 -12.31
N ALA A 59 15.72 4.74 -12.32
CA ALA A 59 14.82 4.90 -13.46
C ALA A 59 15.57 5.32 -14.74
N LYS A 60 16.56 6.22 -14.64
CA LYS A 60 17.41 6.59 -15.77
C LYS A 60 18.27 5.45 -16.30
N VAL A 61 18.89 4.67 -15.39
CA VAL A 61 19.69 3.49 -15.75
C VAL A 61 18.79 2.46 -16.47
N TRP A 62 17.60 2.25 -15.95
CA TRP A 62 16.64 1.32 -16.54
C TRP A 62 16.15 1.77 -17.92
N MET A 63 15.87 3.08 -18.12
CA MET A 63 15.52 3.65 -19.43
C MET A 63 16.63 3.50 -20.47
N SER A 64 17.89 3.39 -20.05
CA SER A 64 19.01 3.13 -20.97
C SER A 64 19.10 1.67 -21.43
N GLY A 65 18.16 0.81 -21.03
CA GLY A 65 18.11 -0.62 -21.38
C GLY A 65 19.03 -1.50 -20.53
N SER A 66 19.62 -0.94 -19.45
CA SER A 66 20.47 -1.69 -18.54
C SER A 66 19.64 -2.36 -17.46
N PHE A 67 19.58 -3.70 -17.46
CA PHE A 67 18.97 -4.44 -16.35
C PHE A 67 19.86 -4.32 -15.10
N VAL A 68 19.25 -3.94 -13.98
CA VAL A 68 19.98 -3.80 -12.72
C VAL A 68 19.73 -5.05 -11.89
N SER A 69 20.70 -5.98 -11.92
CA SER A 69 20.72 -7.15 -11.04
C SER A 69 22.10 -7.35 -10.46
N THR A 70 22.18 -7.90 -9.27
CA THR A 70 23.43 -8.22 -8.61
C THR A 70 23.26 -9.38 -7.64
N GLU A 71 24.36 -10.10 -7.40
CA GLU A 71 24.44 -11.09 -6.35
C GLU A 71 25.06 -10.45 -5.10
N VAL A 72 24.45 -10.71 -3.94
CA VAL A 72 24.94 -10.29 -2.64
C VAL A 72 25.09 -11.54 -1.77
N GLY A 73 26.31 -12.06 -1.69
CA GLY A 73 26.54 -13.39 -1.12
C GLY A 73 25.85 -14.47 -1.95
N SER A 74 24.89 -15.15 -1.37
CA SER A 74 24.06 -16.17 -2.03
C SER A 74 22.68 -15.65 -2.46
N THR A 75 22.38 -14.36 -2.25
CA THR A 75 21.07 -13.79 -2.57
C THR A 75 21.12 -13.02 -3.88
N LEU A 76 20.04 -13.16 -4.67
CA LEU A 76 19.86 -12.41 -5.90
C LEU A 76 18.92 -11.22 -5.65
N VAL A 77 19.32 -10.05 -6.09
CA VAL A 77 18.51 -8.83 -6.10
C VAL A 77 18.47 -8.23 -7.49
N GLY A 78 17.31 -7.75 -7.90
CA GLY A 78 17.11 -7.16 -9.22
C GLY A 78 15.99 -6.11 -9.19
N MET A 79 16.09 -5.13 -10.09
CA MET A 79 15.08 -4.09 -10.23
C MET A 79 14.37 -4.23 -11.58
N ASP A 80 13.08 -4.42 -11.53
CA ASP A 80 12.17 -4.43 -12.67
C ASP A 80 11.12 -3.32 -12.55
N GLY A 81 10.17 -3.25 -13.48
CA GLY A 81 9.11 -2.24 -13.45
C GLY A 81 8.22 -2.31 -12.20
N MET A 82 7.97 -3.50 -11.66
CA MET A 82 7.17 -3.67 -10.43
C MET A 82 7.93 -3.15 -9.21
N SER A 83 9.23 -3.46 -9.08
CA SER A 83 10.08 -2.94 -8.00
C SER A 83 10.23 -1.44 -8.05
N LEU A 84 10.40 -0.87 -9.26
CA LEU A 84 10.51 0.58 -9.45
C LEU A 84 9.22 1.29 -9.02
N LEU A 85 8.06 0.79 -9.44
CA LEU A 85 6.75 1.35 -9.07
C LEU A 85 6.54 1.29 -7.55
N LEU A 86 6.74 0.11 -6.95
CA LEU A 86 6.54 -0.10 -5.52
C LEU A 86 7.46 0.78 -4.67
N GLY A 87 8.73 0.89 -5.05
CA GLY A 87 9.71 1.73 -4.37
C GLY A 87 9.39 3.21 -4.46
N VAL A 88 9.00 3.71 -5.64
CA VAL A 88 8.58 5.12 -5.82
C VAL A 88 7.36 5.44 -4.94
N ILE A 89 6.39 4.53 -4.85
CA ILE A 89 5.23 4.71 -3.97
C ILE A 89 5.65 4.71 -2.50
N ALA A 90 6.48 3.75 -2.08
CA ALA A 90 6.92 3.62 -0.69
C ALA A 90 7.68 4.88 -0.21
N VAL A 91 8.61 5.37 -1.03
CA VAL A 91 9.38 6.58 -0.72
C VAL A 91 8.52 7.83 -0.78
N GLY A 92 7.72 8.01 -1.84
CA GLY A 92 6.86 9.17 -2.00
C GLY A 92 5.82 9.32 -0.88
N LEU A 93 5.13 8.23 -0.54
CA LEU A 93 4.18 8.21 0.57
C LEU A 93 4.92 8.33 1.91
N GLY A 94 6.10 7.71 2.05
CA GLY A 94 6.96 7.82 3.23
C GLY A 94 7.38 9.27 3.53
N ILE A 95 7.75 10.06 2.51
CA ILE A 95 8.02 11.50 2.65
C ILE A 95 6.77 12.24 3.15
N CYS A 96 5.61 11.98 2.54
CA CYS A 96 4.35 12.60 2.95
C CYS A 96 3.99 12.26 4.40
N VAL A 97 4.14 11.00 4.79
CA VAL A 97 3.88 10.53 6.16
C VAL A 97 4.87 11.13 7.15
N THR A 98 6.16 11.20 6.79
CA THR A 98 7.18 11.82 7.66
C THR A 98 6.85 13.29 7.91
N LEU A 99 6.53 14.08 6.88
CA LEU A 99 6.14 15.48 7.02
C LEU A 99 4.87 15.64 7.86
N PHE A 100 3.85 14.83 7.60
CA PHE A 100 2.62 14.83 8.39
C PHE A 100 2.88 14.53 9.86
N SER A 101 3.78 13.59 10.13
CA SER A 101 4.02 13.09 11.48
C SER A 101 4.87 14.05 12.34
N ILE A 102 5.50 15.09 11.78
CA ILE A 102 6.27 16.07 12.54
C ILE A 102 5.41 16.68 13.67
N PRO A 103 4.29 17.35 13.39
CA PRO A 103 3.44 17.87 14.46
C PRO A 103 2.50 16.82 15.06
N TYR A 104 2.22 15.70 14.34
CA TYR A 104 1.31 14.66 14.82
C TYR A 104 1.93 13.83 15.96
N MET A 105 3.23 13.60 15.91
CA MET A 105 3.99 12.81 16.90
C MET A 105 4.69 13.70 17.94
N ASP A 106 4.52 15.03 17.85
CA ASP A 106 5.15 15.96 18.79
C ASP A 106 4.62 15.73 20.21
N GLY A 107 5.55 15.43 21.12
CA GLY A 107 5.21 15.11 22.51
C GLY A 107 4.90 13.64 22.79
N GLU A 108 4.79 12.78 21.79
CA GLU A 108 4.56 11.34 21.97
C GLU A 108 5.81 10.63 22.47
N ASP A 109 5.67 9.70 23.39
CA ASP A 109 6.77 8.89 23.89
C ASP A 109 7.20 7.84 22.86
N GLY A 110 8.51 7.82 22.57
CA GLY A 110 9.08 6.88 21.58
C GLY A 110 9.00 7.37 20.13
N GLU A 111 8.93 8.68 19.92
CA GLU A 111 8.96 9.29 18.59
C GLU A 111 10.11 8.76 17.73
N GLU A 112 11.30 8.59 18.30
CA GLU A 112 12.45 8.00 17.60
C GLU A 112 12.22 6.57 17.12
N LYS A 113 11.42 5.79 17.87
CA LYS A 113 11.00 4.42 17.47
C LYS A 113 10.08 4.46 16.26
N PHE A 114 9.15 5.43 16.23
CA PHE A 114 8.24 5.61 15.12
C PHE A 114 9.00 5.84 13.81
N TYR A 115 9.94 6.80 13.78
CA TYR A 115 10.69 7.13 12.57
C TYR A 115 11.66 6.03 12.15
N ALA A 116 12.31 5.38 13.11
CA ALA A 116 13.18 4.24 12.83
C ALA A 116 12.41 3.06 12.21
N LEU A 117 11.26 2.69 12.79
CA LEU A 117 10.42 1.61 12.27
C LEU A 117 9.79 1.98 10.92
N LEU A 118 9.44 3.25 10.68
CA LEU A 118 8.95 3.72 9.39
C LEU A 118 10.00 3.51 8.30
N LEU A 119 11.28 3.85 8.56
CA LEU A 119 12.37 3.61 7.62
C LEU A 119 12.65 2.11 7.41
N ALA A 120 12.61 1.30 8.49
CA ALA A 120 12.74 -0.14 8.36
C ALA A 120 11.61 -0.73 7.50
N LEU A 121 10.38 -0.26 7.68
CA LEU A 121 9.23 -0.65 6.87
C LEU A 121 9.44 -0.30 5.39
N ILE A 122 9.86 0.93 5.08
CA ILE A 122 10.11 1.39 3.70
C ILE A 122 11.25 0.58 3.08
N GLY A 123 12.36 0.38 3.80
CA GLY A 123 13.48 -0.43 3.32
C GLY A 123 13.10 -1.88 3.06
N ALA A 124 12.25 -2.47 3.91
CA ALA A 124 11.75 -3.83 3.72
C ALA A 124 10.84 -3.95 2.48
N ILE A 125 9.98 -2.95 2.22
CA ILE A 125 9.13 -2.90 1.02
C ILE A 125 9.98 -2.80 -0.24
N ILE A 126 11.03 -1.97 -0.22
CA ILE A 126 11.98 -1.84 -1.33
C ILE A 126 12.71 -3.15 -1.56
N GLY A 127 13.23 -3.77 -0.49
CA GLY A 127 13.91 -5.07 -0.55
C GLY A 127 13.02 -6.17 -1.09
N LEU A 128 11.74 -6.22 -0.66
CA LEU A 128 10.73 -7.14 -1.17
C LEU A 128 10.48 -6.93 -2.68
N GLY A 129 10.37 -5.68 -3.10
CA GLY A 129 10.24 -5.34 -4.52
C GLY A 129 11.43 -5.79 -5.35
N CYS A 130 12.66 -5.71 -4.84
CA CYS A 130 13.89 -6.03 -5.52
C CYS A 130 14.35 -7.50 -5.35
N ALA A 131 13.64 -8.33 -4.57
CA ALA A 131 14.00 -9.72 -4.38
C ALA A 131 13.89 -10.52 -5.69
N ALA A 132 14.94 -11.26 -6.03
CA ALA A 132 15.01 -12.14 -7.20
C ALA A 132 15.15 -13.62 -6.83
N ASP A 133 15.08 -13.96 -5.56
CA ASP A 133 14.90 -15.31 -5.05
C ASP A 133 13.76 -15.37 -4.02
N LEU A 134 13.15 -16.54 -3.87
CA LEU A 134 11.97 -16.75 -3.06
C LEU A 134 12.25 -16.64 -1.56
N PHE A 135 13.44 -17.06 -1.10
CA PHE A 135 13.78 -16.99 0.31
C PHE A 135 14.05 -15.56 0.75
N ASN A 136 14.78 -14.79 -0.07
CA ASN A 136 15.01 -13.38 0.15
C ASN A 136 13.69 -12.57 0.13
N LEU A 137 12.78 -12.90 -0.80
CA LEU A 137 11.43 -12.33 -0.82
C LEU A 137 10.69 -12.56 0.50
N TRP A 138 10.76 -13.78 1.04
CA TRP A 138 10.14 -14.12 2.33
C TRP A 138 10.80 -13.38 3.50
N VAL A 139 12.13 -13.24 3.53
CA VAL A 139 12.83 -12.49 4.57
C VAL A 139 12.38 -11.03 4.60
N TRP A 140 12.29 -10.37 3.45
CA TRP A 140 11.77 -9.00 3.37
C TRP A 140 10.31 -8.89 3.79
N PHE A 141 9.51 -9.90 3.44
CA PHE A 141 8.13 -9.98 3.88
C PHE A 141 8.03 -10.03 5.41
N GLU A 142 8.91 -10.76 6.08
CA GLU A 142 8.99 -10.81 7.55
C GLU A 142 9.44 -9.46 8.15
N VAL A 143 10.49 -8.84 7.62
CA VAL A 143 10.95 -7.54 8.12
C VAL A 143 9.84 -6.49 7.97
N MET A 144 9.12 -6.50 6.85
CA MET A 144 7.96 -5.63 6.63
C MET A 144 6.83 -5.93 7.64
N ALA A 145 6.58 -7.21 7.94
CA ALA A 145 5.57 -7.62 8.90
C ALA A 145 5.92 -7.12 10.31
N VAL A 146 7.15 -7.39 10.77
CA VAL A 146 7.65 -6.98 12.09
C VAL A 146 7.56 -5.47 12.25
N SER A 147 8.09 -4.70 11.31
CA SER A 147 8.04 -3.24 11.35
C SER A 147 6.61 -2.71 11.41
N SER A 148 5.70 -3.29 10.61
CA SER A 148 4.32 -2.82 10.52
C SER A 148 3.48 -3.15 11.77
N PHE A 149 3.60 -4.34 12.37
CA PHE A 149 2.79 -4.62 13.57
C PHE A 149 3.28 -3.86 14.81
N PHE A 150 4.58 -3.59 14.94
CA PHE A 150 5.07 -2.69 15.99
C PHE A 150 4.57 -1.25 15.80
N LEU A 151 4.48 -0.77 14.56
CA LEU A 151 3.89 0.53 14.26
C LEU A 151 2.38 0.57 14.51
N VAL A 152 1.66 -0.55 14.33
CA VAL A 152 0.23 -0.66 14.70
C VAL A 152 0.06 -0.60 16.22
N ALA A 153 0.91 -1.29 16.97
CA ALA A 153 0.91 -1.31 18.43
C ALA A 153 1.70 -0.15 19.06
N PHE A 154 1.90 0.96 18.34
CA PHE A 154 2.73 2.08 18.78
C PHE A 154 2.26 2.67 20.12
N TYR A 155 0.96 2.88 20.28
CA TYR A 155 0.35 3.33 21.53
C TYR A 155 0.21 2.16 22.53
N ASN A 156 1.35 1.68 23.04
CA ASN A 156 1.45 0.45 23.83
C ASN A 156 0.79 0.54 25.22
N GLU A 157 0.45 1.72 25.69
CA GLU A 157 -0.31 1.93 26.93
C GLU A 157 -1.82 1.66 26.73
N GLN A 158 -2.27 1.57 25.48
CA GLN A 158 -3.67 1.32 25.15
C GLN A 158 -3.91 -0.17 24.87
N PRO A 159 -4.75 -0.86 25.68
CA PRO A 159 -5.05 -2.27 25.46
C PRO A 159 -5.58 -2.60 24.07
N ALA A 160 -6.38 -1.69 23.47
CA ALA A 160 -6.92 -1.85 22.13
C ALA A 160 -5.83 -1.82 21.04
N SER A 161 -4.78 -1.00 21.22
CA SER A 161 -3.64 -0.94 20.31
C SER A 161 -2.81 -2.22 20.37
N LEU A 162 -2.56 -2.74 21.58
CA LEU A 162 -1.88 -4.02 21.76
C LEU A 162 -2.68 -5.20 21.18
N GLU A 163 -4.00 -5.21 21.38
CA GLU A 163 -4.89 -6.22 20.81
C GLU A 163 -4.84 -6.21 19.28
N ALA A 164 -4.93 -5.03 18.65
CA ALA A 164 -4.85 -4.87 17.22
C ALA A 164 -3.49 -5.34 16.67
N GLY A 165 -2.38 -4.94 17.31
CA GLY A 165 -1.04 -5.39 16.97
C GLY A 165 -0.87 -6.91 17.10
N PHE A 166 -1.41 -7.52 18.17
CA PHE A 166 -1.37 -8.96 18.38
C PHE A 166 -2.19 -9.76 17.35
N LYS A 167 -3.40 -9.29 17.01
CA LYS A 167 -4.20 -9.87 15.92
C LYS A 167 -3.46 -9.82 14.59
N TYR A 168 -2.83 -8.69 14.30
CA TYR A 168 -2.05 -8.52 13.08
C TYR A 168 -0.82 -9.45 13.06
N LEU A 169 -0.05 -9.50 14.15
CA LEU A 169 1.08 -10.41 14.32
C LEU A 169 0.66 -11.86 14.08
N THR A 170 -0.40 -12.32 14.76
CA THR A 170 -0.84 -13.72 14.70
C THR A 170 -1.25 -14.12 13.28
N GLN A 171 -2.07 -13.30 12.62
CA GLN A 171 -2.48 -13.59 11.24
C GLN A 171 -1.30 -13.50 10.26
N SER A 172 -0.41 -12.52 10.44
CA SER A 172 0.82 -12.40 9.62
C SER A 172 1.72 -13.62 9.78
N ALA A 173 1.92 -14.12 11.01
CA ALA A 173 2.76 -15.30 11.28
C ALA A 173 2.20 -16.57 10.62
N VAL A 174 0.88 -16.77 10.68
CA VAL A 174 0.22 -17.89 9.97
C VAL A 174 0.41 -17.75 8.46
N GLY A 175 0.17 -16.55 7.90
CA GLY A 175 0.37 -16.29 6.48
C GLY A 175 1.82 -16.54 6.04
N SER A 176 2.78 -16.07 6.83
CA SER A 176 4.20 -16.26 6.57
C SER A 176 4.62 -17.74 6.60
N ALA A 177 4.14 -18.50 7.56
CA ALA A 177 4.38 -19.94 7.60
C ALA A 177 3.86 -20.64 6.32
N MET A 178 2.68 -20.24 5.84
CA MET A 178 2.14 -20.77 4.56
C MET A 178 3.01 -20.42 3.36
N VAL A 179 3.51 -19.18 3.27
CA VAL A 179 4.47 -18.80 2.21
C VAL A 179 5.72 -19.65 2.29
N LEU A 180 6.30 -19.82 3.48
CA LEU A 180 7.52 -20.61 3.67
C LEU A 180 7.30 -22.08 3.30
N PHE A 181 6.15 -22.68 3.66
CA PHE A 181 5.78 -24.02 3.23
C PHE A 181 5.67 -24.12 1.71
N GLY A 182 5.05 -23.15 1.05
CA GLY A 182 4.98 -23.08 -0.40
C GLY A 182 6.37 -23.02 -1.03
N ILE A 183 7.27 -22.18 -0.50
CA ILE A 183 8.67 -22.08 -0.94
C ILE A 183 9.42 -23.42 -0.74
N ALA A 184 9.24 -24.08 0.41
CA ALA A 184 9.87 -25.38 0.69
C ALA A 184 9.43 -26.46 -0.32
N ILE A 185 8.15 -26.48 -0.69
CA ILE A 185 7.64 -27.38 -1.74
C ILE A 185 8.30 -27.05 -3.10
N LEU A 186 8.36 -25.77 -3.47
CA LEU A 186 9.01 -25.35 -4.72
C LEU A 186 10.49 -25.73 -4.73
N PHE A 187 11.20 -25.50 -3.64
CA PHE A 187 12.60 -25.91 -3.50
C PHE A 187 12.78 -27.41 -3.63
N THR A 188 11.90 -28.22 -3.01
CA THR A 188 11.95 -29.69 -3.16
C THR A 188 11.74 -30.14 -4.61
N LEU A 189 10.90 -29.42 -5.36
CA LEU A 189 10.61 -29.75 -6.77
C LEU A 189 11.71 -29.30 -7.73
N THR A 190 12.39 -28.20 -7.45
CA THR A 190 13.29 -27.54 -8.39
C THR A 190 14.76 -27.60 -7.98
N GLY A 191 15.06 -27.82 -6.70
CA GLY A 191 16.41 -27.77 -6.15
C GLY A 191 16.98 -26.36 -5.99
N SER A 192 16.19 -25.30 -6.27
CA SER A 192 16.62 -23.92 -6.22
C SER A 192 15.56 -23.00 -5.60
N VAL A 193 15.97 -21.90 -4.99
CA VAL A 193 15.11 -20.79 -4.58
C VAL A 193 15.18 -19.59 -5.54
N SER A 194 16.11 -19.60 -6.50
CA SER A 194 16.22 -18.58 -7.53
C SER A 194 14.94 -18.54 -8.38
N MET A 195 14.39 -17.37 -8.58
CA MET A 195 13.15 -17.21 -9.34
C MET A 195 13.31 -17.68 -10.80
N SER A 196 14.48 -17.42 -11.42
CA SER A 196 14.76 -17.87 -12.78
C SER A 196 14.85 -19.39 -12.90
N ASP A 197 15.48 -20.06 -11.92
CA ASP A 197 15.62 -21.52 -11.94
C ASP A 197 14.27 -22.19 -11.70
N VAL A 198 13.49 -21.69 -10.74
CA VAL A 198 12.13 -22.18 -10.48
C VAL A 198 11.28 -22.09 -11.75
N TRP A 199 11.29 -20.94 -12.44
CA TRP A 199 10.59 -20.76 -13.70
C TRP A 199 10.97 -21.80 -14.75
N ASN A 200 12.27 -22.06 -14.93
CA ASN A 200 12.78 -22.97 -15.95
C ASN A 200 12.46 -24.44 -15.65
N VAL A 201 12.43 -24.84 -14.37
CA VAL A 201 12.32 -26.25 -13.97
C VAL A 201 10.87 -26.65 -13.66
N ILE A 202 9.99 -25.70 -13.28
CA ILE A 202 8.64 -26.00 -12.79
C ILE A 202 7.69 -26.54 -13.87
N ALA A 203 7.99 -26.29 -15.15
CA ALA A 203 7.18 -26.75 -16.27
C ALA A 203 6.97 -28.28 -16.23
N GLY A 204 5.72 -28.73 -16.31
CA GLY A 204 5.35 -30.16 -16.27
C GLY A 204 5.27 -30.79 -14.87
N LYS A 205 5.60 -30.07 -13.79
CA LYS A 205 5.46 -30.53 -12.38
C LYS A 205 4.13 -30.06 -11.81
N SER A 206 3.08 -30.88 -11.88
CA SER A 206 1.71 -30.37 -11.81
C SER A 206 1.08 -30.18 -10.43
N THR A 207 0.77 -31.26 -9.71
CA THR A 207 -0.16 -31.15 -8.56
C THR A 207 0.49 -30.50 -7.34
N LEU A 208 1.71 -30.88 -6.98
CA LEU A 208 2.37 -30.37 -5.80
C LEU A 208 2.77 -28.89 -5.96
N ALA A 209 3.11 -28.47 -7.18
CA ALA A 209 3.38 -27.07 -7.51
C ALA A 209 2.10 -26.19 -7.44
N LEU A 210 0.93 -26.73 -7.81
CA LEU A 210 -0.35 -26.04 -7.59
C LEU A 210 -0.68 -25.88 -6.13
N VAL A 211 -0.38 -26.89 -5.28
CA VAL A 211 -0.53 -26.79 -3.81
C VAL A 211 0.39 -25.70 -3.27
N ALA A 212 1.65 -25.64 -3.71
CA ALA A 212 2.57 -24.57 -3.34
C ALA A 212 2.02 -23.18 -3.71
N GLY A 213 1.50 -23.03 -4.93
CA GLY A 213 0.83 -21.79 -5.36
C GLY A 213 -0.39 -21.43 -4.51
N GLY A 214 -1.21 -22.40 -4.13
CA GLY A 214 -2.34 -22.20 -3.23
C GLY A 214 -1.90 -21.70 -1.85
N LEU A 215 -0.85 -22.29 -1.25
CA LEU A 215 -0.28 -21.85 0.02
C LEU A 215 0.27 -20.42 -0.06
N ILE A 216 0.93 -20.07 -1.17
CA ILE A 216 1.49 -18.76 -1.44
C ILE A 216 0.38 -17.71 -1.58
N ILE A 217 -0.73 -18.03 -2.30
CA ILE A 217 -1.90 -17.14 -2.41
C ILE A 217 -2.49 -16.86 -1.03
N VAL A 218 -2.68 -17.89 -0.21
CA VAL A 218 -3.21 -17.72 1.14
C VAL A 218 -2.24 -16.91 2.00
N GLY A 219 -0.96 -17.23 1.96
CA GLY A 219 0.05 -16.57 2.79
C GLY A 219 0.22 -15.08 2.48
N PHE A 220 0.50 -14.73 1.23
CA PHE A 220 0.56 -13.32 0.82
C PHE A 220 -0.82 -12.65 0.83
N GLY A 221 -1.89 -13.44 0.66
CA GLY A 221 -3.27 -13.00 0.73
C GLY A 221 -3.66 -12.46 2.10
N VAL A 222 -3.09 -12.98 3.19
CA VAL A 222 -3.23 -12.36 4.52
C VAL A 222 -2.75 -10.91 4.49
N LYS A 223 -1.55 -10.66 3.94
CA LYS A 223 -0.97 -9.32 3.89
C LYS A 223 -1.69 -8.41 2.91
N ALA A 224 -2.11 -8.92 1.77
CA ALA A 224 -2.92 -8.19 0.77
C ALA A 224 -4.39 -8.02 1.20
N ALA A 225 -4.74 -8.46 2.41
CA ALA A 225 -6.09 -8.39 2.97
C ALA A 225 -7.17 -9.04 2.07
N LEU A 226 -6.86 -10.23 1.53
CA LEU A 226 -7.84 -11.02 0.79
C LEU A 226 -8.94 -11.53 1.71
N VAL A 227 -10.17 -11.50 1.25
CA VAL A 227 -11.30 -12.11 1.96
C VAL A 227 -11.22 -13.64 1.81
N PRO A 228 -11.29 -14.41 2.93
CA PRO A 228 -11.66 -14.02 4.30
C PRO A 228 -10.48 -13.64 5.22
N LEU A 229 -9.26 -13.52 4.74
CA LEU A 229 -8.02 -13.35 5.51
C LEU A 229 -7.76 -11.87 5.95
N HIS A 230 -8.72 -10.99 5.74
CA HIS A 230 -8.63 -9.52 5.87
C HIS A 230 -8.91 -8.98 7.27
N THR A 231 -9.29 -9.83 8.23
CA THR A 231 -9.92 -9.40 9.50
C THR A 231 -8.99 -8.57 10.40
N TRP A 232 -7.69 -8.68 10.24
CA TRP A 232 -6.70 -7.87 10.96
C TRP A 232 -6.70 -6.39 10.54
N LEU A 233 -7.02 -6.10 9.26
CA LEU A 233 -6.80 -4.79 8.67
C LEU A 233 -7.67 -3.68 9.29
N PRO A 234 -9.00 -3.85 9.52
CA PRO A 234 -9.83 -2.82 10.13
C PRO A 234 -9.40 -2.49 11.57
N ASP A 235 -9.00 -3.49 12.35
CA ASP A 235 -8.54 -3.28 13.73
C ASP A 235 -7.18 -2.57 13.75
N ALA A 236 -6.25 -2.97 12.86
CA ALA A 236 -4.96 -2.31 12.71
C ALA A 236 -5.10 -0.83 12.33
N HIS A 237 -5.96 -0.51 11.36
CA HIS A 237 -6.19 0.89 10.96
C HIS A 237 -6.85 1.73 12.04
N SER A 238 -7.78 1.16 12.81
CA SER A 238 -8.43 1.85 13.92
C SER A 238 -7.42 2.37 14.93
N GLN A 239 -6.44 1.54 15.30
CA GLN A 239 -5.52 1.80 16.41
C GLN A 239 -4.19 2.44 16.00
N ALA A 240 -3.68 2.16 14.80
CA ALA A 240 -2.39 2.69 14.33
C ALA A 240 -2.38 4.22 14.27
N PRO A 241 -1.23 4.89 14.48
CA PRO A 241 -1.06 6.30 14.12
C PRO A 241 -1.50 6.55 12.67
N SER A 242 -2.13 7.70 12.40
CA SER A 242 -2.78 7.94 11.10
C SER A 242 -1.81 7.94 9.91
N GLY A 243 -0.58 8.39 10.10
CA GLY A 243 0.50 8.24 9.10
C GLY A 243 0.80 6.78 8.78
N ILE A 244 0.77 5.90 9.80
CA ILE A 244 0.96 4.47 9.60
C ILE A 244 -0.25 3.84 8.90
N SER A 245 -1.47 4.28 9.21
CA SER A 245 -2.65 3.86 8.45
C SER A 245 -2.54 4.23 6.96
N ALA A 246 -1.96 5.40 6.63
CA ALA A 246 -1.66 5.76 5.24
C ALA A 246 -0.67 4.78 4.59
N MET A 247 0.43 4.41 5.29
CA MET A 247 1.41 3.42 4.81
C MET A 247 0.80 2.02 4.67
N LEU A 248 0.04 1.55 5.66
CA LEU A 248 -0.59 0.23 5.63
C LEU A 248 -1.50 0.07 4.42
N SER A 249 -2.37 1.06 4.19
CA SER A 249 -3.30 1.04 3.07
C SER A 249 -2.64 1.33 1.73
N GLY A 250 -1.74 2.32 1.69
CA GLY A 250 -1.20 2.83 0.43
C GLY A 250 0.00 2.05 -0.10
N VAL A 251 0.66 1.18 0.71
CA VAL A 251 1.81 0.44 0.20
C VAL A 251 2.01 -0.94 0.83
N VAL A 252 1.67 -1.17 2.11
CA VAL A 252 1.94 -2.47 2.75
C VAL A 252 1.05 -3.58 2.19
N ILE A 253 -0.27 -3.35 2.05
CA ILE A 253 -1.18 -4.34 1.43
C ILE A 253 -0.85 -4.55 -0.05
N GLU A 254 -0.40 -3.52 -0.73
CA GLU A 254 0.01 -3.54 -2.13
C GLU A 254 1.33 -4.30 -2.31
N ALA A 255 2.28 -4.17 -1.38
CA ALA A 255 3.51 -4.96 -1.38
C ALA A 255 3.20 -6.46 -1.23
N GLY A 256 2.24 -6.82 -0.36
CA GLY A 256 1.73 -8.19 -0.26
C GLY A 256 1.11 -8.70 -1.57
N LEU A 257 0.34 -7.86 -2.25
CA LEU A 257 -0.23 -8.17 -3.56
C LEU A 257 0.86 -8.36 -4.62
N VAL A 258 1.85 -7.45 -4.70
CA VAL A 258 2.98 -7.55 -5.66
C VAL A 258 3.81 -8.80 -5.40
N ALA A 259 4.10 -9.16 -4.13
CA ALA A 259 4.80 -10.38 -3.79
C ALA A 259 4.04 -11.64 -4.26
N MET A 260 2.71 -11.66 -4.06
CA MET A 260 1.84 -12.72 -4.55
C MET A 260 1.89 -12.81 -6.08
N LEU A 261 1.73 -11.69 -6.80
CA LEU A 261 1.74 -11.67 -8.26
C LEU A 261 3.09 -12.13 -8.82
N ARG A 262 4.21 -11.68 -8.23
CA ARG A 262 5.56 -12.08 -8.63
C ARG A 262 5.76 -13.59 -8.48
N THR A 263 5.31 -14.16 -7.37
CA THR A 263 5.45 -15.60 -7.11
C THR A 263 4.52 -16.43 -8.00
N LEU A 264 3.28 -15.99 -8.24
CA LEU A 264 2.37 -16.66 -9.18
C LEU A 264 2.87 -16.60 -10.61
N GLY A 265 3.57 -15.52 -11.01
CA GLY A 265 4.23 -15.42 -12.30
C GLY A 265 5.23 -16.56 -12.53
N LEU A 266 5.98 -16.97 -11.49
CA LEU A 266 6.90 -18.12 -11.60
C LEU A 266 6.17 -19.45 -11.88
N LEU A 267 4.92 -19.54 -11.47
CA LEU A 267 4.08 -20.73 -11.63
C LEU A 267 3.17 -20.66 -12.87
N ALA A 268 3.35 -19.65 -13.71
CA ALA A 268 2.51 -19.48 -14.91
C ALA A 268 2.77 -20.54 -15.99
N ASN A 269 3.95 -21.18 -15.98
CA ASN A 269 4.31 -22.29 -16.85
C ASN A 269 3.65 -23.63 -16.48
N LEU A 270 2.93 -23.71 -15.35
CA LEU A 270 2.20 -24.90 -14.97
C LEU A 270 1.00 -25.10 -15.91
N GLN A 271 0.87 -26.31 -16.45
CA GLN A 271 -0.30 -26.65 -17.27
C GLN A 271 -1.59 -26.51 -16.46
N ASN A 272 -2.58 -25.86 -17.07
CA ASN A 272 -3.92 -25.65 -16.48
C ASN A 272 -3.91 -24.88 -15.16
N ALA A 273 -2.89 -24.07 -14.87
CA ALA A 273 -2.85 -23.25 -13.67
C ALA A 273 -3.96 -22.18 -13.69
N PRO A 274 -4.89 -22.18 -12.72
CA PRO A 274 -6.08 -21.31 -12.75
C PRO A 274 -5.82 -19.93 -12.14
N TRP A 275 -4.61 -19.36 -12.26
CA TRP A 275 -4.23 -18.14 -11.56
C TRP A 275 -5.08 -16.95 -11.97
N GLY A 276 -5.37 -16.79 -13.26
CA GLY A 276 -6.23 -15.71 -13.75
C GLY A 276 -7.65 -15.76 -13.18
N PRO A 277 -8.38 -16.88 -13.32
CA PRO A 277 -9.69 -17.08 -12.68
C PRO A 277 -9.68 -16.90 -11.16
N ILE A 278 -8.63 -17.35 -10.45
CA ILE A 278 -8.48 -17.18 -9.01
C ILE A 278 -8.34 -15.70 -8.66
N LEU A 279 -7.46 -14.96 -9.32
CA LEU A 279 -7.28 -13.52 -9.12
C LEU A 279 -8.59 -12.77 -9.38
N LEU A 280 -9.30 -13.10 -10.44
CA LEU A 280 -10.57 -12.49 -10.78
C LEU A 280 -11.66 -12.77 -9.72
N ALA A 281 -11.76 -14.03 -9.27
CA ALA A 281 -12.76 -14.43 -8.27
C ALA A 281 -12.50 -13.76 -6.92
N PHE A 282 -11.27 -13.83 -6.40
CA PHE A 282 -10.90 -13.13 -5.16
C PHE A 282 -11.05 -11.62 -5.30
N GLY A 283 -10.71 -11.05 -6.46
CA GLY A 283 -10.94 -9.63 -6.75
C GLY A 283 -12.41 -9.25 -6.60
N CYS A 284 -13.32 -10.00 -7.20
CA CYS A 284 -14.77 -9.78 -7.08
C CYS A 284 -15.27 -9.93 -5.63
N ILE A 285 -14.81 -10.95 -4.91
CA ILE A 285 -15.16 -11.18 -3.50
C ILE A 285 -14.68 -10.00 -2.62
N ASN A 286 -13.43 -9.57 -2.79
CA ASN A 286 -12.88 -8.42 -2.06
C ASN A 286 -13.67 -7.14 -2.32
N VAL A 287 -14.01 -6.85 -3.58
CA VAL A 287 -14.80 -5.67 -3.93
C VAL A 287 -16.16 -5.71 -3.24
N LEU A 288 -16.87 -6.82 -3.33
CA LEU A 288 -18.22 -6.95 -2.78
C LEU A 288 -18.22 -6.88 -1.25
N VAL A 289 -17.40 -7.71 -0.60
CA VAL A 289 -17.34 -7.79 0.88
C VAL A 289 -16.81 -6.47 1.45
N GLY A 290 -15.75 -5.90 0.87
CA GLY A 290 -15.19 -4.62 1.31
C GLY A 290 -16.22 -3.50 1.27
N ASN A 291 -16.98 -3.36 0.17
CA ASN A 291 -18.04 -2.36 0.04
C ASN A 291 -19.19 -2.58 1.04
N LEU A 292 -19.68 -3.81 1.17
CA LEU A 292 -20.80 -4.13 2.08
C LEU A 292 -20.42 -3.91 3.55
N MET A 293 -19.17 -4.25 3.93
CA MET A 293 -18.70 -4.05 5.30
C MET A 293 -18.41 -2.58 5.60
N ALA A 294 -17.94 -1.79 4.61
CA ALA A 294 -17.74 -0.35 4.76
C ALA A 294 -19.05 0.38 5.09
N LEU A 295 -20.18 -0.02 4.50
CA LEU A 295 -21.52 0.56 4.75
C LEU A 295 -21.96 0.48 6.22
N ARG A 296 -21.43 -0.48 6.99
CA ARG A 296 -21.83 -0.72 8.38
C ARG A 296 -20.91 -0.03 9.40
N GLN A 297 -19.84 0.62 8.95
CA GLN A 297 -18.87 1.22 9.86
C GLN A 297 -19.35 2.61 10.33
N LYS A 298 -19.09 2.88 11.61
CA LYS A 298 -19.33 4.19 12.22
C LYS A 298 -18.02 4.96 12.45
N GLU A 299 -16.90 4.25 12.57
CA GLU A 299 -15.57 4.81 12.73
C GLU A 299 -14.95 5.09 11.34
N VAL A 300 -14.41 6.30 11.15
CA VAL A 300 -13.87 6.77 9.87
C VAL A 300 -12.71 5.91 9.40
N LYS A 301 -11.74 5.58 10.27
CA LYS A 301 -10.56 4.78 9.90
C LYS A 301 -10.92 3.34 9.56
N ARG A 302 -11.90 2.73 10.26
CA ARG A 302 -12.39 1.38 9.93
C ARG A 302 -13.15 1.36 8.61
N LEU A 303 -13.96 2.38 8.33
CA LEU A 303 -14.64 2.54 7.05
C LEU A 303 -13.62 2.62 5.91
N LEU A 304 -12.60 3.46 6.07
CA LEU A 304 -11.50 3.56 5.08
C LEU A 304 -10.74 2.24 4.94
N ALA A 305 -10.56 1.45 5.99
CA ALA A 305 -9.92 0.14 5.94
C ALA A 305 -10.70 -0.86 5.08
N TYR A 306 -12.01 -0.99 5.29
CA TYR A 306 -12.86 -1.86 4.45
C TYR A 306 -12.90 -1.38 3.00
N SER A 307 -12.91 -0.07 2.79
CA SER A 307 -12.76 0.49 1.47
C SER A 307 -11.42 0.11 0.81
N SER A 308 -10.31 -0.04 1.56
CA SER A 308 -9.03 -0.51 1.01
C SER A 308 -9.12 -1.96 0.52
N ILE A 309 -9.83 -2.83 1.25
CA ILE A 309 -10.11 -4.21 0.82
C ILE A 309 -10.82 -4.22 -0.54
N ALA A 310 -11.82 -3.36 -0.71
CA ALA A 310 -12.51 -3.23 -2.01
C ALA A 310 -11.57 -2.74 -3.12
N GLN A 311 -10.69 -1.78 -2.84
CA GLN A 311 -9.76 -1.25 -3.86
C GLN A 311 -8.71 -2.30 -4.28
N VAL A 312 -8.17 -3.10 -3.36
CA VAL A 312 -7.31 -4.25 -3.69
C VAL A 312 -8.05 -5.21 -4.62
N GLY A 313 -9.35 -5.41 -4.40
CA GLY A 313 -10.19 -6.22 -5.28
C GLY A 313 -10.22 -5.71 -6.73
N TYR A 314 -10.33 -4.39 -6.95
CA TYR A 314 -10.26 -3.82 -8.31
C TYR A 314 -8.90 -4.05 -8.97
N MET A 315 -7.79 -3.94 -8.24
CA MET A 315 -6.45 -4.26 -8.76
C MET A 315 -6.39 -5.72 -9.21
N MET A 316 -6.85 -6.65 -8.37
CA MET A 316 -6.87 -8.09 -8.66
C MET A 316 -7.73 -8.43 -9.88
N ILE A 317 -8.87 -7.74 -10.08
CA ILE A 317 -9.69 -7.89 -11.28
C ILE A 317 -8.87 -7.51 -12.51
N GLY A 318 -8.13 -6.39 -12.49
CA GLY A 318 -7.27 -5.97 -13.59
C GLY A 318 -6.19 -6.99 -13.94
N PHE A 319 -5.52 -7.53 -12.92
CA PHE A 319 -4.50 -8.59 -13.11
C PHE A 319 -5.12 -9.89 -13.60
N GLY A 320 -6.28 -10.30 -13.02
CA GLY A 320 -6.99 -11.50 -13.44
C GLY A 320 -7.43 -11.45 -14.91
N ILE A 321 -7.94 -10.31 -15.37
CA ILE A 321 -8.29 -10.05 -16.77
C ILE A 321 -7.05 -10.29 -17.65
N SER A 322 -5.91 -9.70 -17.31
CA SER A 322 -4.68 -9.83 -18.10
C SER A 322 -4.14 -11.25 -18.15
N VAL A 323 -4.18 -11.99 -17.04
CA VAL A 323 -3.71 -13.38 -17.01
C VAL A 323 -4.62 -14.31 -17.84
N ILE A 324 -5.95 -14.09 -17.80
CA ILE A 324 -6.92 -14.89 -18.57
C ILE A 324 -6.77 -14.64 -20.08
N SER A 325 -6.64 -13.38 -20.46
CA SER A 325 -6.76 -12.96 -21.86
C SER A 325 -5.47 -12.65 -22.56
N LYS A 326 -4.36 -12.61 -21.81
CA LYS A 326 -3.05 -12.12 -22.31
C LYS A 326 -3.09 -10.66 -22.79
N VAL A 327 -4.10 -9.88 -22.36
CA VAL A 327 -4.25 -8.47 -22.71
C VAL A 327 -3.52 -7.60 -21.69
N TYR A 328 -2.59 -6.81 -22.16
CA TYR A 328 -1.74 -5.93 -21.37
C TYR A 328 -2.52 -4.85 -20.58
N VAL A 329 -3.59 -4.31 -21.16
CA VAL A 329 -4.30 -3.12 -20.65
C VAL A 329 -4.90 -3.33 -19.25
N GLY A 330 -5.38 -4.56 -18.94
CA GLY A 330 -5.91 -4.88 -17.62
C GLY A 330 -4.85 -4.75 -16.51
N ALA A 331 -3.63 -5.29 -16.75
CA ALA A 331 -2.52 -5.17 -15.80
C ALA A 331 -2.02 -3.73 -15.66
N ALA A 332 -1.92 -2.98 -16.78
CA ALA A 332 -1.57 -1.56 -16.75
C ALA A 332 -2.56 -0.77 -15.92
N GLY A 333 -3.88 -1.03 -16.08
CA GLY A 333 -4.94 -0.46 -15.26
C GLY A 333 -4.81 -0.86 -13.77
N GLY A 334 -4.47 -2.12 -13.48
CA GLY A 334 -4.23 -2.63 -12.13
C GLY A 334 -3.07 -1.90 -11.43
N PHE A 335 -1.93 -1.74 -12.09
CA PHE A 335 -0.77 -1.00 -11.56
C PHE A 335 -1.02 0.50 -11.50
N PHE A 336 -1.76 1.07 -12.45
CA PHE A 336 -2.18 2.46 -12.35
C PHE A 336 -3.14 2.68 -11.17
N HIS A 337 -4.03 1.70 -10.91
CA HIS A 337 -4.89 1.74 -9.73
C HIS A 337 -4.09 1.62 -8.43
N LEU A 338 -3.05 0.81 -8.40
CA LEU A 338 -2.13 0.67 -7.26
C LEU A 338 -1.48 2.03 -6.92
N LEU A 339 -0.90 2.72 -7.89
CA LEU A 339 -0.32 4.05 -7.70
C LEU A 339 -1.34 5.08 -7.21
N THR A 340 -2.49 5.16 -7.88
CA THR A 340 -3.52 6.16 -7.57
C THR A 340 -4.22 5.86 -6.25
N HIS A 341 -4.37 4.59 -5.89
CA HIS A 341 -4.90 4.16 -4.61
C HIS A 341 -3.99 4.58 -3.46
N ALA A 342 -2.67 4.37 -3.58
CA ALA A 342 -1.70 4.83 -2.58
C ALA A 342 -1.84 6.33 -2.30
N MET A 343 -2.02 7.15 -3.34
CA MET A 343 -2.21 8.59 -3.19
C MET A 343 -3.57 8.94 -2.58
N MET A 344 -4.65 8.34 -3.05
CA MET A 344 -6.00 8.62 -2.54
C MET A 344 -6.19 8.15 -1.10
N LYS A 345 -5.66 6.97 -0.75
CA LYS A 345 -5.69 6.45 0.62
C LYS A 345 -4.74 7.20 1.53
N GLY A 346 -3.54 7.52 1.03
CA GLY A 346 -2.61 8.41 1.73
C GLY A 346 -3.31 9.69 2.13
N LEU A 347 -3.93 10.40 1.17
CA LEU A 347 -4.68 11.62 1.43
C LEU A 347 -5.83 11.39 2.44
N ALA A 348 -6.66 10.37 2.23
CA ALA A 348 -7.82 10.11 3.09
C ALA A 348 -7.41 9.85 4.55
N PHE A 349 -6.37 9.02 4.80
CA PHE A 349 -5.91 8.72 6.15
C PHE A 349 -5.16 9.88 6.79
N LEU A 350 -4.38 10.65 6.03
CA LEU A 350 -3.71 11.84 6.56
C LEU A 350 -4.73 12.92 6.94
N VAL A 351 -5.76 13.14 6.13
CA VAL A 351 -6.83 14.11 6.47
C VAL A 351 -7.66 13.63 7.65
N ALA A 352 -8.05 12.34 7.69
CA ALA A 352 -8.72 11.77 8.85
C ALA A 352 -7.85 11.87 10.11
N GLY A 353 -6.53 11.70 9.96
CA GLY A 353 -5.55 11.88 11.04
C GLY A 353 -5.44 13.31 11.54
N ALA A 354 -5.46 14.29 10.65
CA ALA A 354 -5.45 15.69 11.04
C ALA A 354 -6.72 16.09 11.80
N LEU A 355 -7.88 15.56 11.38
CA LEU A 355 -9.13 15.75 12.12
C LEU A 355 -9.06 15.06 13.47
N LEU A 356 -8.62 13.79 13.53
CA LEU A 356 -8.44 13.06 14.78
C LEU A 356 -7.53 13.82 15.76
N TYR A 357 -6.39 14.33 15.27
CA TYR A 357 -5.46 15.12 16.07
C TYR A 357 -6.12 16.38 16.60
N SER A 358 -6.75 17.18 15.73
CA SER A 358 -7.34 18.46 16.10
C SER A 358 -8.57 18.34 17.00
N LEU A 359 -9.37 17.29 16.83
CA LEU A 359 -10.62 17.11 17.57
C LEU A 359 -10.43 16.37 18.90
N HIS A 360 -9.49 15.44 18.98
CA HIS A 360 -9.29 14.55 20.13
C HIS A 360 -7.86 14.56 20.68
N LEU A 361 -6.85 14.11 19.92
CA LEU A 361 -5.49 13.88 20.44
C LEU A 361 -4.84 15.15 21.04
N ALA A 362 -4.98 16.28 20.38
CA ALA A 362 -4.44 17.55 20.89
C ALA A 362 -5.06 18.02 22.22
N LYS A 363 -6.13 17.36 22.68
CA LYS A 363 -6.78 17.58 24.00
C LYS A 363 -6.44 16.47 24.99
N GLY A 364 -5.61 15.50 24.60
CA GLY A 364 -5.28 14.32 25.41
C GLY A 364 -6.35 13.21 25.38
N GLU A 365 -7.27 13.24 24.41
CA GLU A 365 -8.32 12.24 24.25
C GLU A 365 -7.92 11.23 23.19
N HIS A 366 -7.86 9.93 23.53
CA HIS A 366 -7.58 8.84 22.58
C HIS A 366 -8.87 8.19 22.04
N ALA A 367 -9.92 8.98 21.81
CA ALA A 367 -11.16 8.49 21.22
C ALA A 367 -11.03 8.30 19.70
N PRO A 368 -11.66 7.26 19.09
CA PRO A 368 -11.66 7.09 17.66
C PRO A 368 -12.47 8.20 16.96
N LEU A 369 -12.04 8.60 15.77
CA LEU A 369 -12.81 9.53 14.94
C LEU A 369 -14.04 8.83 14.37
N ILE A 370 -15.23 9.24 14.80
CA ILE A 370 -16.51 8.70 14.34
C ILE A 370 -17.15 9.59 13.27
N LEU A 371 -18.13 9.02 12.53
CA LEU A 371 -18.81 9.77 11.47
C LEU A 371 -19.54 11.01 11.97
N ASP A 372 -20.02 11.02 13.22
CA ASP A 372 -20.71 12.16 13.81
C ASP A 372 -19.75 13.33 14.13
N ASP A 373 -18.48 13.04 14.38
CA ASP A 373 -17.45 14.07 14.55
C ASP A 373 -17.22 14.87 13.28
N LEU A 374 -17.55 14.30 12.11
CA LEU A 374 -17.43 15.00 10.83
C LEU A 374 -18.53 16.05 10.59
N ASN A 375 -19.56 16.11 11.44
CA ASN A 375 -20.67 17.03 11.25
C ASN A 375 -20.20 18.49 11.31
N GLY A 376 -20.42 19.21 10.19
CA GLY A 376 -20.10 20.63 10.09
C GLY A 376 -18.61 20.98 10.02
N VAL A 377 -17.73 20.01 9.76
CA VAL A 377 -16.27 20.21 9.64
C VAL A 377 -15.95 21.34 8.66
N CYS A 378 -16.69 21.49 7.55
CA CYS A 378 -16.48 22.54 6.57
C CYS A 378 -16.60 23.97 7.14
N LYS A 379 -17.39 24.18 8.20
CA LYS A 379 -17.57 25.49 8.80
C LYS A 379 -16.31 26.01 9.51
N LYS A 380 -15.52 25.10 10.09
CA LYS A 380 -14.29 25.44 10.81
C LYS A 380 -13.02 25.11 10.03
N TYR A 381 -13.05 23.99 9.29
CA TYR A 381 -11.91 23.47 8.52
C TYR A 381 -12.27 23.28 7.03
N PRO A 382 -12.62 24.35 6.30
CA PRO A 382 -13.14 24.23 4.94
C PRO A 382 -12.14 23.54 3.98
N PHE A 383 -10.86 23.85 4.12
CA PHE A 383 -9.82 23.27 3.28
C PHE A 383 -9.60 21.77 3.57
N ILE A 384 -9.63 21.36 4.83
CA ILE A 384 -9.53 19.97 5.26
C ILE A 384 -10.74 19.15 4.75
N ALA A 385 -11.96 19.72 4.85
CA ALA A 385 -13.17 19.12 4.31
C ALA A 385 -13.08 18.94 2.79
N PHE A 386 -12.53 19.92 2.09
CA PHE A 386 -12.30 19.83 0.63
C PHE A 386 -11.31 18.70 0.29
N LEU A 387 -10.17 18.61 0.98
CA LEU A 387 -9.15 17.57 0.74
C LEU A 387 -9.71 16.16 1.01
N LEU A 388 -10.49 15.98 2.09
CA LEU A 388 -11.15 14.68 2.35
C LEU A 388 -12.18 14.34 1.26
N SER A 389 -12.99 15.32 0.86
CA SER A 389 -13.97 15.13 -0.22
C SER A 389 -13.30 14.72 -1.53
N LEU A 390 -12.17 15.34 -1.88
CA LEU A 390 -11.40 15.00 -3.07
C LEU A 390 -10.90 13.55 -3.01
N ALA A 391 -10.34 13.12 -1.86
CA ALA A 391 -9.89 11.74 -1.68
C ALA A 391 -11.06 10.74 -1.82
N LEU A 392 -12.20 11.01 -1.16
CA LEU A 392 -13.38 10.14 -1.17
C LEU A 392 -14.03 10.04 -2.56
N LEU A 393 -14.16 11.17 -3.28
CA LEU A 393 -14.67 11.19 -4.65
C LEU A 393 -13.72 10.46 -5.61
N GLY A 394 -12.40 10.61 -5.42
CA GLY A 394 -11.40 9.86 -6.16
C GLY A 394 -11.54 8.36 -5.94
N LEU A 395 -11.62 7.89 -4.69
CA LEU A 395 -11.84 6.47 -4.34
C LEU A 395 -13.18 5.95 -4.89
N GLY A 396 -14.21 6.79 -4.91
CA GLY A 396 -15.50 6.49 -5.57
C GLY A 396 -15.39 6.31 -7.08
N GLY A 397 -14.33 6.83 -7.69
CA GLY A 397 -14.11 6.75 -9.13
C GLY A 397 -14.90 7.79 -9.92
N LEU A 398 -14.97 9.02 -9.43
CA LEU A 398 -15.62 10.14 -10.12
C LEU A 398 -14.63 10.94 -10.97
N PRO A 399 -14.96 11.31 -12.23
CA PRO A 399 -14.17 12.24 -13.01
C PRO A 399 -14.10 13.62 -12.33
N PRO A 400 -13.00 14.38 -12.45
CA PRO A 400 -11.77 14.11 -13.19
C PRO A 400 -10.65 13.48 -12.35
N MET A 401 -10.98 12.71 -11.30
CA MET A 401 -10.01 12.15 -10.36
C MET A 401 -9.26 10.94 -10.93
N ALA A 402 -8.06 10.67 -10.41
CA ALA A 402 -7.20 9.57 -10.83
C ALA A 402 -7.85 8.18 -10.64
N GLY A 403 -8.70 8.01 -9.61
CA GLY A 403 -9.44 6.77 -9.36
C GLY A 403 -10.46 6.41 -10.45
N PHE A 404 -11.04 7.40 -11.14
CA PHE A 404 -11.84 7.15 -12.32
C PHE A 404 -10.98 6.58 -13.45
N MET A 405 -9.86 7.22 -13.77
CA MET A 405 -9.00 6.81 -14.87
C MET A 405 -8.41 5.42 -14.67
N SER A 406 -8.04 5.05 -13.45
CA SER A 406 -7.52 3.72 -13.15
C SER A 406 -8.59 2.62 -13.31
N LYS A 407 -9.79 2.82 -12.77
CA LYS A 407 -10.91 1.89 -12.97
C LYS A 407 -11.33 1.81 -14.44
N TRP A 408 -11.31 2.95 -15.14
CA TRP A 408 -11.58 3.00 -16.57
C TRP A 408 -10.61 2.13 -17.39
N GLN A 409 -9.31 2.18 -17.09
CA GLN A 409 -8.31 1.33 -17.75
C GLN A 409 -8.55 -0.16 -17.47
N ILE A 410 -8.92 -0.54 -16.25
CA ILE A 410 -9.30 -1.93 -15.93
C ILE A 410 -10.50 -2.37 -16.77
N LEU A 411 -11.53 -1.52 -16.88
CA LEU A 411 -12.72 -1.80 -17.69
C LEU A 411 -12.39 -1.90 -19.19
N LEU A 412 -11.50 -1.04 -19.70
CA LEU A 412 -11.01 -1.14 -21.08
C LEU A 412 -10.30 -2.47 -21.34
N GLY A 413 -9.53 -2.99 -20.36
CA GLY A 413 -8.92 -4.33 -20.46
C GLY A 413 -9.96 -5.42 -20.63
N ALA A 414 -11.05 -5.38 -19.86
CA ALA A 414 -12.17 -6.33 -20.00
C ALA A 414 -12.93 -6.16 -21.32
N ALA A 415 -13.14 -4.91 -21.76
CA ALA A 415 -13.91 -4.60 -22.97
C ALA A 415 -13.23 -5.05 -24.28
N GLN A 416 -11.91 -5.26 -24.27
CA GLN A 416 -11.18 -5.81 -25.41
C GLN A 416 -11.47 -7.30 -25.67
N ILE A 417 -12.18 -7.96 -24.75
CA ILE A 417 -12.43 -9.38 -24.80
C ILE A 417 -13.92 -9.63 -25.07
N SER A 418 -14.23 -10.20 -26.23
CA SER A 418 -15.60 -10.56 -26.61
C SER A 418 -16.07 -11.80 -25.83
N SER A 419 -16.38 -11.66 -24.54
CA SER A 419 -16.82 -12.74 -23.65
C SER A 419 -17.94 -12.28 -22.73
N GLY A 420 -18.96 -13.12 -22.56
CA GLY A 420 -20.06 -12.85 -21.60
C GLY A 420 -19.56 -12.70 -20.16
N LEU A 421 -18.49 -13.43 -19.78
CA LEU A 421 -17.84 -13.26 -18.47
C LEU A 421 -17.32 -11.84 -18.31
N MET A 422 -16.61 -11.30 -19.31
CA MET A 422 -16.03 -9.97 -19.22
C MET A 422 -17.08 -8.85 -19.23
N ILE A 423 -18.19 -9.05 -19.94
CA ILE A 423 -19.35 -8.15 -19.83
C ILE A 423 -19.89 -8.17 -18.40
N GLY A 424 -20.01 -9.34 -17.79
CA GLY A 424 -20.39 -9.48 -16.38
C GLY A 424 -19.44 -8.76 -15.44
N VAL A 425 -18.12 -8.85 -15.66
CA VAL A 425 -17.09 -8.13 -14.89
C VAL A 425 -17.23 -6.62 -15.02
N ILE A 426 -17.46 -6.11 -16.23
CA ILE A 426 -17.67 -4.67 -16.49
C ILE A 426 -18.88 -4.17 -15.69
N ILE A 427 -20.00 -4.87 -15.77
CA ILE A 427 -21.23 -4.52 -15.03
C ILE A 427 -20.96 -4.58 -13.52
N PHE A 428 -20.31 -5.63 -13.05
CA PHE A 428 -19.99 -5.82 -11.63
C PHE A 428 -19.11 -4.68 -11.09
N VAL A 429 -18.02 -4.33 -11.77
CA VAL A 429 -17.11 -3.24 -11.39
C VAL A 429 -17.85 -1.90 -11.39
N GLY A 430 -18.67 -1.63 -12.42
CA GLY A 430 -19.48 -0.41 -12.50
C GLY A 430 -20.44 -0.27 -11.35
N LEU A 431 -21.25 -1.29 -11.08
CA LEU A 431 -22.25 -1.30 -9.98
C LEU A 431 -21.58 -1.15 -8.61
N ASN A 432 -20.45 -1.85 -8.37
CA ASN A 432 -19.71 -1.74 -7.12
C ASN A 432 -19.01 -0.39 -6.94
N SER A 433 -18.58 0.26 -8.03
CA SER A 433 -18.06 1.62 -7.97
C SER A 433 -19.16 2.61 -7.52
N VAL A 434 -20.39 2.46 -8.05
CA VAL A 434 -21.55 3.23 -7.58
C VAL A 434 -21.88 2.89 -6.13
N LEU A 435 -21.88 1.61 -5.75
CA LEU A 435 -22.11 1.17 -4.37
C LEU A 435 -21.14 1.83 -3.37
N SER A 436 -19.90 2.06 -3.77
CA SER A 436 -18.93 2.73 -2.90
C SER A 436 -19.32 4.17 -2.55
N LEU A 437 -20.07 4.86 -3.40
CA LEU A 437 -20.59 6.20 -3.11
C LEU A 437 -21.61 6.19 -1.97
N ALA A 438 -22.28 5.05 -1.72
CA ALA A 438 -23.28 4.95 -0.65
C ALA A 438 -22.68 5.12 0.76
N TYR A 439 -21.38 4.97 0.93
CA TYR A 439 -20.69 5.29 2.19
C TYR A 439 -19.77 6.52 2.10
N TYR A 440 -19.27 6.89 0.93
CA TYR A 440 -18.49 8.11 0.78
C TYR A 440 -19.34 9.38 0.76
N ALA A 441 -20.47 9.37 0.02
CA ALA A 441 -21.33 10.54 -0.09
C ALA A 441 -21.95 10.98 1.25
N PRO A 442 -22.40 10.08 2.15
CA PRO A 442 -22.84 10.46 3.48
C PRO A 442 -21.75 11.13 4.33
N MET A 443 -20.47 10.68 4.23
CA MET A 443 -19.35 11.34 4.91
C MET A 443 -19.20 12.79 4.44
N ILE A 444 -19.21 13.00 3.11
CA ILE A 444 -19.13 14.34 2.52
C ILE A 444 -20.33 15.17 2.95
N ASN A 445 -21.55 14.63 2.86
CA ASN A 445 -22.76 15.34 3.26
C ASN A 445 -22.72 15.81 4.72
N ARG A 446 -22.22 14.99 5.66
CA ARG A 446 -22.03 15.37 7.07
C ARG A 446 -21.10 16.58 7.22
N MET A 447 -19.99 16.62 6.50
CA MET A 447 -19.03 17.71 6.58
C MET A 447 -19.62 19.07 6.14
N TYR A 448 -20.52 19.08 5.16
CA TYR A 448 -21.01 20.32 4.53
C TYR A 448 -22.39 20.75 4.97
N ARG A 449 -23.31 19.81 5.26
CA ARG A 449 -24.74 20.11 5.46
C ARG A 449 -25.21 20.00 6.90
N HIS A 450 -24.48 19.28 7.77
CA HIS A 450 -24.87 19.13 9.16
C HIS A 450 -24.46 20.31 10.01
N GLU A 451 -25.11 20.47 11.16
CA GLU A 451 -24.67 21.41 12.19
C GLU A 451 -23.32 20.99 12.75
N THR A 452 -22.58 21.97 13.24
CA THR A 452 -21.22 21.75 13.77
C THR A 452 -21.28 20.91 15.05
N SER A 453 -20.58 19.77 15.07
CA SER A 453 -20.46 18.94 16.28
C SER A 453 -19.69 19.67 17.39
N GLU A 454 -19.89 19.28 18.63
CA GLU A 454 -19.13 19.82 19.79
C GLU A 454 -17.62 19.60 19.62
N ALA A 455 -17.23 18.43 19.10
CA ALA A 455 -15.85 18.10 18.80
C ALA A 455 -15.23 19.12 17.83
N VAL A 456 -15.93 19.44 16.73
CA VAL A 456 -15.48 20.44 15.76
C VAL A 456 -15.46 21.84 16.37
N ALA A 457 -16.50 22.24 17.11
CA ALA A 457 -16.58 23.56 17.73
C ALA A 457 -15.38 23.81 18.66
N SER A 458 -15.01 22.83 19.48
CA SER A 458 -13.90 22.87 20.44
C SER A 458 -12.53 22.46 19.86
N GLY A 459 -12.45 22.01 18.61
CA GLY A 459 -11.23 21.49 17.98
C GLY A 459 -10.13 22.56 17.85
N LYS A 460 -8.86 22.13 17.86
CA LYS A 460 -7.68 23.00 17.67
C LYS A 460 -7.36 23.20 16.18
N GLU A 461 -6.55 24.19 15.88
CA GLU A 461 -6.09 24.45 14.50
C GLU A 461 -5.20 23.32 13.97
N VAL A 462 -5.30 23.06 12.67
CA VAL A 462 -4.44 22.10 11.98
C VAL A 462 -3.16 22.80 11.56
N SER A 463 -2.00 22.22 11.92
CA SER A 463 -0.71 22.74 11.51
C SER A 463 -0.55 22.72 9.98
N TRP A 464 -0.01 23.79 9.39
CA TRP A 464 0.26 23.86 7.95
C TRP A 464 1.26 22.79 7.49
N ILE A 465 2.16 22.33 8.38
CA ILE A 465 3.12 21.24 8.08
C ILE A 465 2.36 19.94 7.80
N MET A 466 1.26 19.67 8.54
CA MET A 466 0.38 18.53 8.25
C MET A 466 -0.35 18.69 6.91
N VAL A 467 -0.73 19.91 6.56
CA VAL A 467 -1.51 20.20 5.35
C VAL A 467 -0.67 20.05 4.08
N LEU A 468 0.62 20.37 4.13
CA LEU A 468 1.52 20.33 2.97
C LEU A 468 1.52 18.96 2.24
N PRO A 469 1.77 17.81 2.90
CA PRO A 469 1.73 16.51 2.22
C PRO A 469 0.34 16.16 1.70
N MET A 470 -0.73 16.61 2.34
CA MET A 470 -2.09 16.40 1.85
C MET A 470 -2.32 17.15 0.53
N VAL A 471 -1.82 18.38 0.41
CA VAL A 471 -1.89 19.17 -0.84
C VAL A 471 -1.09 18.49 -1.95
N ILE A 472 0.11 17.99 -1.66
CA ILE A 472 0.94 17.26 -2.63
C ILE A 472 0.17 16.06 -3.19
N LEU A 473 -0.43 15.25 -2.31
CA LEU A 473 -1.23 14.09 -2.73
C LEU A 473 -2.48 14.51 -3.52
N ALA A 474 -3.18 15.56 -3.08
CA ALA A 474 -4.38 16.07 -3.76
C ALA A 474 -4.07 16.57 -5.17
N VAL A 475 -2.99 17.34 -5.34
CA VAL A 475 -2.52 17.79 -6.65
C VAL A 475 -2.17 16.62 -7.56
N GLY A 476 -1.48 15.61 -7.02
CA GLY A 476 -1.16 14.39 -7.76
C GLY A 476 -2.39 13.61 -8.20
N ILE A 477 -3.43 13.48 -7.35
CA ILE A 477 -4.69 12.81 -7.68
C ILE A 477 -5.40 13.53 -8.85
N ILE A 478 -5.43 14.85 -8.83
CA ILE A 478 -6.03 15.65 -9.92
C ILE A 478 -5.17 15.55 -11.20
N ALA A 479 -3.84 15.71 -11.06
CA ALA A 479 -2.92 15.66 -12.19
C ALA A 479 -3.00 14.31 -12.92
N LEU A 480 -2.97 13.19 -12.19
CA LEU A 480 -3.09 11.86 -12.79
C LEU A 480 -4.50 11.54 -13.31
N GLY A 481 -5.52 12.23 -12.81
CA GLY A 481 -6.87 12.12 -13.33
C GLY A 481 -7.03 12.82 -14.69
N ILE A 482 -6.38 13.97 -14.87
CA ILE A 482 -6.44 14.78 -16.11
C ILE A 482 -5.39 14.30 -17.13
N TRP A 483 -4.17 13.98 -16.66
CA TRP A 483 -3.04 13.53 -17.47
C TRP A 483 -2.49 12.18 -16.98
N PRO A 484 -3.17 11.07 -17.25
CA PRO A 484 -2.72 9.74 -16.84
C PRO A 484 -1.34 9.38 -17.41
N SER A 485 -0.97 9.97 -18.55
CA SER A 485 0.32 9.77 -19.22
C SER A 485 1.53 10.11 -18.36
N LEU A 486 1.39 10.92 -17.31
CA LEU A 486 2.46 11.23 -16.36
C LEU A 486 2.96 10.00 -15.62
N ALA A 487 2.09 8.99 -15.41
CA ALA A 487 2.43 7.77 -14.71
C ALA A 487 2.69 6.57 -15.62
N THR A 488 2.44 6.68 -16.95
CA THR A 488 2.53 5.53 -17.87
C THR A 488 3.91 4.89 -17.89
N PHE A 489 4.97 5.67 -17.71
CA PHE A 489 6.32 5.12 -17.61
C PHE A 489 6.41 4.08 -16.48
N LEU A 490 5.94 4.40 -15.27
CA LEU A 490 5.99 3.49 -14.12
C LEU A 490 5.03 2.31 -14.28
N THR A 491 3.77 2.60 -14.62
CA THR A 491 2.70 1.60 -14.61
C THR A 491 2.77 0.63 -15.79
N ASN A 492 3.16 1.13 -16.96
CA ASN A 492 3.32 0.28 -18.14
C ASN A 492 4.54 -0.65 -18.01
N ASN A 493 5.62 -0.17 -17.42
CA ASN A 493 6.78 -1.02 -17.19
C ASN A 493 6.53 -2.07 -16.10
N ALA A 494 5.76 -1.74 -15.07
CA ALA A 494 5.29 -2.72 -14.10
C ALA A 494 4.38 -3.78 -14.75
N ALA A 495 3.48 -3.36 -15.62
CA ALA A 495 2.62 -4.26 -16.38
C ALA A 495 3.42 -5.13 -17.35
N ALA A 496 4.43 -4.60 -18.02
CA ALA A 496 5.32 -5.37 -18.89
C ALA A 496 6.09 -6.45 -18.10
N SER A 497 6.66 -6.10 -16.95
CA SER A 497 7.34 -7.07 -16.07
C SER A 497 6.40 -8.17 -15.58
N PHE A 498 5.16 -7.81 -15.23
CA PHE A 498 4.13 -8.77 -14.82
C PHE A 498 3.73 -9.71 -15.96
N ILE A 499 3.41 -9.18 -17.12
CA ILE A 499 2.97 -9.98 -18.29
C ILE A 499 4.10 -10.89 -18.78
N TYR A 500 5.34 -10.40 -18.80
CA TYR A 500 6.50 -11.24 -19.12
C TYR A 500 6.61 -12.45 -18.19
N ALA A 501 6.38 -12.27 -16.88
CA ALA A 501 6.36 -13.36 -15.91
C ALA A 501 5.23 -14.37 -16.17
N PHE A 502 4.12 -13.98 -16.80
CA PHE A 502 3.00 -14.88 -17.16
C PHE A 502 3.09 -15.44 -18.61
N GLY A 503 4.25 -15.31 -19.28
CA GLY A 503 4.56 -16.05 -20.50
C GLY A 503 3.83 -15.55 -21.75
N SER A 504 3.72 -14.25 -21.92
CA SER A 504 3.18 -13.62 -23.15
C SER A 504 4.25 -12.85 -23.90
#